data_fb8d7f36928086d348a72ff7e09f7437
#
_entry.id   fb8d7f36928086d348a72ff7e09f7437
#
_cell.length_a   1.000
_cell.length_b   1.000
_cell.length_c   1.000
_cell.angle_alpha   90.00
_cell.angle_beta   90.00
_cell.angle_gamma   90.00
#
_symmetry.space_group_name_H-M   'P 1'
#
loop_
_entity.id
_entity.type
_entity.pdbx_description
1 polymer ?
#
loop_
_entity_poly.entity_id
_entity_poly.type
_entity_poly.pdbx_seq_one_letter_code
_entity_poly.pdbx_strand_id
1 'polypeptide(L)'
;MKFIIAMIAVLGYSIITQAQSALPMDATTNKITWQETIPLDSITRDEMFDRCKRWLAHYYKIETFTVDSKVSYTVATNANFNISLTYDFKYKSQNNISYTITLNQKEGKYRVTITDFMFYKVASGAKTQIPLEQAYAKMTSQNKGETTSQVKTEIDKVLADLKLFMVKGYVKTDEDW
;
A
#
# COMPACT_ATOMS: atom_id res chain seq x y z
N MET A 1 49.69 -37.33 29.99
CA MET A 1 49.15 -35.98 29.83
C MET A 1 48.06 -35.99 28.77
N LYS A 2 46.78 -35.93 29.19
CA LYS A 2 45.60 -35.94 28.30
C LYS A 2 45.01 -34.56 28.35
N PHE A 3 45.06 -33.79 27.26
CA PHE A 3 44.42 -32.52 27.11
C PHE A 3 42.93 -32.74 26.72
N ILE A 4 42.03 -32.37 27.60
CA ILE A 4 40.61 -32.34 27.34
C ILE A 4 40.29 -30.94 26.79
N ILE A 5 39.98 -30.86 25.49
CA ILE A 5 39.47 -29.63 24.86
C ILE A 5 37.96 -29.58 25.10
N ALA A 6 37.53 -28.69 25.99
CA ALA A 6 36.10 -28.42 26.19
C ALA A 6 35.63 -27.47 25.06
N MET A 7 34.86 -28.02 24.14
CA MET A 7 34.20 -27.25 23.05
C MET A 7 32.92 -26.60 23.60
N ILE A 8 32.99 -25.33 23.90
CA ILE A 8 31.81 -24.54 24.31
C ILE A 8 31.03 -24.19 23.04
N ALA A 9 29.94 -24.90 22.83
CA ALA A 9 28.95 -24.54 21.79
C ALA A 9 28.10 -23.38 22.29
N VAL A 10 28.40 -22.17 21.84
CA VAL A 10 27.58 -20.98 22.03
C VAL A 10 26.39 -21.10 21.07
N LEU A 11 25.27 -21.58 21.56
CA LEU A 11 23.98 -21.53 20.87
C LEU A 11 23.50 -20.08 20.86
N GLY A 12 23.82 -19.37 19.77
CA GLY A 12 23.24 -18.07 19.49
C GLY A 12 21.75 -18.19 19.24
N TYR A 13 20.94 -17.97 20.26
CA TYR A 13 19.50 -17.76 20.07
C TYR A 13 19.31 -16.43 19.34
N SER A 14 19.09 -16.50 18.04
CA SER A 14 18.57 -15.37 17.25
C SER A 14 17.15 -15.13 17.70
N ILE A 15 16.96 -14.17 18.60
CA ILE A 15 15.64 -13.63 18.91
C ILE A 15 15.19 -12.89 17.67
N ILE A 16 14.39 -13.54 16.83
CA ILE A 16 13.64 -12.87 15.78
C ILE A 16 12.55 -12.05 16.49
N THR A 17 12.91 -10.84 16.89
CA THR A 17 11.91 -9.84 17.24
C THR A 17 11.10 -9.60 15.97
N GLN A 18 9.90 -10.17 15.90
CA GLN A 18 8.88 -9.68 14.99
C GLN A 18 8.54 -8.25 15.43
N ALA A 19 9.35 -7.30 14.98
CA ALA A 19 8.96 -5.91 15.00
C ALA A 19 7.66 -5.86 14.17
N GLN A 20 6.54 -5.65 14.85
CA GLN A 20 5.31 -5.21 14.19
C GLN A 20 5.71 -3.93 13.48
N SER A 21 6.05 -4.05 12.18
CA SER A 21 6.55 -2.93 11.42
C SER A 21 5.46 -1.88 11.40
N ALA A 22 5.74 -0.73 12.00
CA ALA A 22 4.84 0.43 11.93
C ALA A 22 4.53 0.75 10.46
N LEU A 23 3.42 1.44 10.23
CA LEU A 23 3.13 1.96 8.89
C LEU A 23 4.28 2.86 8.43
N PRO A 24 4.72 2.77 7.15
CA PRO A 24 5.86 3.55 6.66
C PRO A 24 5.50 5.04 6.66
N MET A 25 6.33 5.83 7.33
CA MET A 25 6.17 7.28 7.41
C MET A 25 7.22 7.98 6.55
N ASP A 26 6.81 8.88 5.70
CA ASP A 26 7.70 9.79 5.01
C ASP A 26 8.21 10.86 5.99
N ALA A 27 9.52 10.94 6.18
CA ALA A 27 10.16 11.80 7.18
C ALA A 27 10.00 13.31 6.88
N THR A 28 9.74 13.66 5.62
CA THR A 28 9.60 15.07 5.18
C THR A 28 8.17 15.56 5.39
N THR A 29 7.20 14.73 5.02
CA THR A 29 5.77 15.11 5.05
C THR A 29 5.05 14.65 6.30
N ASN A 30 5.65 13.75 7.09
CA ASN A 30 5.01 13.06 8.22
C ASN A 30 3.71 12.33 7.84
N LYS A 31 3.59 11.92 6.58
CA LYS A 31 2.46 11.14 6.08
C LYS A 31 2.82 9.68 5.93
N ILE A 32 1.83 8.81 6.14
CA ILE A 32 1.94 7.39 5.78
C ILE A 32 2.07 7.32 4.26
N THR A 33 3.20 6.76 3.77
CA THR A 33 3.53 6.76 2.35
C THR A 33 4.24 5.47 1.95
N TRP A 34 3.69 4.79 0.94
CA TRP A 34 4.41 3.77 0.19
C TRP A 34 4.90 4.39 -1.10
N GLN A 35 6.18 4.23 -1.38
CA GLN A 35 6.77 4.69 -2.63
C GLN A 35 7.75 3.64 -3.15
N GLU A 36 7.56 3.27 -4.41
CA GLU A 36 8.46 2.34 -5.09
C GLU A 36 8.73 2.83 -6.51
N THR A 37 9.97 2.67 -6.97
CA THR A 37 10.35 2.93 -8.37
C THR A 37 10.71 1.60 -9.00
N ILE A 38 10.00 1.24 -10.06
CA ILE A 38 10.09 -0.05 -10.73
C ILE A 38 10.69 0.17 -12.12
N PRO A 39 11.82 -0.48 -12.45
CA PRO A 39 12.38 -0.45 -13.81
C PRO A 39 11.45 -1.20 -14.78
N LEU A 40 11.31 -0.68 -15.98
CA LEU A 40 10.54 -1.28 -17.07
C LEU A 40 10.99 -0.68 -18.42
N ASP A 41 12.10 -1.17 -18.93
CA ASP A 41 12.81 -0.67 -20.14
C ASP A 41 12.30 -1.34 -21.41
N SER A 42 11.45 -2.36 -21.28
CA SER A 42 10.92 -3.12 -22.42
C SER A 42 9.84 -2.39 -23.22
N ILE A 43 9.33 -1.26 -22.72
CA ILE A 43 8.28 -0.47 -23.36
C ILE A 43 8.59 1.03 -23.29
N THR A 44 8.02 1.79 -24.22
CA THR A 44 8.19 3.25 -24.26
C THR A 44 7.48 3.92 -23.08
N ARG A 45 7.88 5.16 -22.78
CA ARG A 45 7.22 5.98 -21.76
C ARG A 45 5.74 6.20 -22.05
N ASP A 46 5.38 6.39 -23.33
CA ASP A 46 3.99 6.55 -23.76
C ASP A 46 3.16 5.31 -23.51
N GLU A 47 3.65 4.14 -23.90
CA GLU A 47 2.98 2.88 -23.62
C GLU A 47 2.87 2.61 -22.10
N MET A 48 3.88 2.98 -21.35
CA MET A 48 3.89 2.88 -19.89
C MET A 48 2.80 3.74 -19.27
N PHE A 49 2.61 4.98 -19.75
CA PHE A 49 1.55 5.87 -19.33
C PHE A 49 0.16 5.28 -19.63
N ASP A 50 -0.04 4.78 -20.85
CA ASP A 50 -1.31 4.17 -21.25
C ASP A 50 -1.60 2.88 -20.48
N ARG A 51 -0.59 2.06 -20.18
CA ARG A 51 -0.74 0.88 -19.30
C ARG A 51 -1.15 1.28 -17.88
N CYS A 52 -0.53 2.31 -17.31
CA CYS A 52 -0.90 2.82 -15.98
C CYS A 52 -2.37 3.27 -15.93
N LYS A 53 -2.84 3.99 -16.96
CA LYS A 53 -4.25 4.40 -17.07
C LYS A 53 -5.19 3.20 -17.16
N ARG A 54 -4.90 2.27 -18.07
CA ARG A 54 -5.70 1.04 -18.22
C ARG A 54 -5.75 0.24 -16.94
N TRP A 55 -4.61 0.11 -16.25
CA TRP A 55 -4.57 -0.59 -14.98
C TRP A 55 -5.44 0.08 -13.92
N LEU A 56 -5.32 1.39 -13.71
CA LEU A 56 -6.15 2.12 -12.75
C LEU A 56 -7.64 1.99 -13.07
N ALA A 57 -8.03 2.13 -14.36
CA ALA A 57 -9.41 1.99 -14.79
C ALA A 57 -9.95 0.58 -14.51
N HIS A 58 -9.18 -0.46 -14.83
CA HIS A 58 -9.57 -1.85 -14.63
C HIS A 58 -9.60 -2.25 -13.15
N TYR A 59 -8.53 -1.94 -12.40
CA TYR A 59 -8.39 -2.37 -11.00
C TYR A 59 -9.42 -1.70 -10.09
N TYR A 60 -9.62 -0.38 -10.26
CA TYR A 60 -10.56 0.39 -9.44
C TYR A 60 -11.94 0.57 -10.06
N LYS A 61 -12.16 0.06 -11.26
CA LYS A 61 -13.43 0.19 -12.03
C LYS A 61 -13.89 1.65 -12.14
N ILE A 62 -12.97 2.51 -12.57
CA ILE A 62 -13.18 3.95 -12.71
C ILE A 62 -13.05 4.38 -14.17
N GLU A 63 -13.79 5.43 -14.55
CA GLU A 63 -13.73 6.05 -15.86
C GLU A 63 -12.97 7.38 -15.85
N THR A 64 -12.82 8.00 -14.68
CA THR A 64 -12.17 9.29 -14.52
C THR A 64 -11.04 9.24 -13.51
N PHE A 65 -10.01 10.06 -13.74
CA PHE A 65 -8.83 10.16 -12.90
C PHE A 65 -8.81 11.52 -12.19
N THR A 66 -8.24 11.59 -10.98
CA THR A 66 -7.99 12.86 -10.29
C THR A 66 -6.89 13.67 -10.97
N VAL A 67 -5.90 12.97 -11.56
CA VAL A 67 -4.87 13.54 -12.42
C VAL A 67 -4.73 12.66 -13.65
N ASP A 68 -4.76 13.26 -14.82
CA ASP A 68 -4.49 12.64 -16.12
C ASP A 68 -3.67 13.61 -16.97
N SER A 69 -2.36 13.57 -16.83
CA SER A 69 -1.46 14.51 -17.47
C SER A 69 -0.37 13.80 -18.25
N LYS A 70 -0.52 13.78 -19.57
CA LYS A 70 0.52 13.28 -20.46
C LYS A 70 1.72 14.24 -20.54
N VAL A 71 1.55 15.50 -20.21
CA VAL A 71 2.65 16.48 -20.16
C VAL A 71 3.64 16.14 -19.05
N SER A 72 3.14 15.83 -17.86
CA SER A 72 3.96 15.41 -16.72
C SER A 72 4.15 13.89 -16.66
N TYR A 73 3.48 13.13 -17.52
CA TYR A 73 3.39 11.66 -17.43
C TYR A 73 3.00 11.20 -16.03
N THR A 74 1.88 11.72 -15.58
CA THR A 74 1.33 11.45 -14.26
C THR A 74 -0.13 11.09 -14.38
N VAL A 75 -0.52 9.99 -13.77
CA VAL A 75 -1.91 9.61 -13.58
C VAL A 75 -2.15 9.28 -12.12
N ALA A 76 -3.28 9.75 -11.57
CA ALA A 76 -3.63 9.51 -10.18
C ALA A 76 -5.14 9.31 -9.99
N THR A 77 -5.49 8.59 -8.94
CA THR A 77 -6.88 8.44 -8.50
C THR A 77 -6.96 8.27 -6.99
N ASN A 78 -8.16 8.49 -6.45
CA ASN A 78 -8.49 8.14 -5.08
C ASN A 78 -9.11 6.74 -5.06
N ALA A 79 -8.73 5.97 -4.05
CA ALA A 79 -9.23 4.63 -3.82
C ALA A 79 -9.61 4.43 -2.36
N ASN A 80 -10.32 3.36 -2.05
CA ASN A 80 -10.68 3.05 -0.67
C ASN A 80 -10.82 1.54 -0.47
N PHE A 81 -10.70 1.12 0.79
CA PHE A 81 -10.95 -0.25 1.22
C PHE A 81 -11.47 -0.26 2.67
N ASN A 82 -12.03 -1.39 3.07
CA ASN A 82 -12.54 -1.55 4.42
C ASN A 82 -11.56 -2.34 5.29
N ILE A 83 -11.44 -1.91 6.54
CA ILE A 83 -10.73 -2.64 7.59
C ILE A 83 -11.70 -3.00 8.71
N SER A 84 -11.41 -4.09 9.42
CA SER A 84 -12.17 -4.52 10.58
C SER A 84 -11.34 -4.30 11.83
N LEU A 85 -11.84 -3.50 12.77
CA LEU A 85 -11.19 -3.22 14.05
C LEU A 85 -11.99 -3.82 15.19
N THR A 86 -11.31 -4.35 16.19
CA THR A 86 -11.91 -4.97 17.37
C THR A 86 -12.01 -3.97 18.52
N TYR A 87 -13.21 -3.76 19.03
CA TYR A 87 -13.48 -2.90 20.18
C TYR A 87 -13.95 -3.77 21.36
N ASP A 88 -13.53 -3.39 22.58
CA ASP A 88 -13.88 -4.04 23.84
C ASP A 88 -13.71 -5.57 23.83
N PHE A 89 -12.71 -6.07 23.09
CA PHE A 89 -12.38 -7.49 22.91
C PHE A 89 -13.52 -8.36 22.36
N LYS A 90 -14.65 -7.78 21.95
CA LYS A 90 -15.84 -8.53 21.52
C LYS A 90 -16.47 -8.03 20.23
N TYR A 91 -16.43 -6.72 19.97
CA TYR A 91 -17.15 -6.13 18.86
C TYR A 91 -16.21 -5.77 17.72
N LYS A 92 -16.51 -6.24 16.51
CA LYS A 92 -15.81 -5.83 15.29
C LYS A 92 -16.60 -4.70 14.62
N SER A 93 -15.92 -3.63 14.28
CA SER A 93 -16.47 -2.52 13.51
C SER A 93 -15.78 -2.43 12.15
N GLN A 94 -16.56 -2.30 11.10
CA GLN A 94 -16.05 -2.00 9.77
C GLN A 94 -15.74 -0.51 9.67
N ASN A 95 -14.54 -0.20 9.24
CA ASN A 95 -14.07 1.16 9.04
C ASN A 95 -13.54 1.28 7.61
N ASN A 96 -13.73 2.42 6.97
CA ASN A 96 -13.24 2.66 5.63
C ASN A 96 -11.96 3.50 5.68
N ILE A 97 -10.99 3.14 4.85
CA ILE A 97 -9.78 3.90 4.61
C ILE A 97 -9.76 4.30 3.14
N SER A 98 -9.60 5.60 2.85
CA SER A 98 -9.27 6.06 1.51
C SER A 98 -7.82 6.49 1.41
N TYR A 99 -7.29 6.49 0.20
CA TYR A 99 -5.92 6.89 -0.12
C TYR A 99 -5.83 7.42 -1.54
N THR A 100 -4.76 8.11 -1.85
CA THR A 100 -4.41 8.53 -3.21
C THR A 100 -3.30 7.63 -3.74
N ILE A 101 -3.49 7.10 -4.95
CA ILE A 101 -2.46 6.42 -5.71
C ILE A 101 -2.04 7.27 -6.90
N THR A 102 -0.75 7.52 -7.03
CA THR A 102 -0.14 8.30 -8.11
C THR A 102 0.91 7.46 -8.82
N LEU A 103 0.84 7.43 -10.14
CA LEU A 103 1.78 6.74 -11.01
C LEU A 103 2.48 7.79 -11.88
N ASN A 104 3.80 7.87 -11.76
CA ASN A 104 4.65 8.76 -12.54
C ASN A 104 5.55 7.93 -13.46
N GLN A 105 5.60 8.26 -14.75
CA GLN A 105 6.40 7.55 -15.72
C GLN A 105 7.59 8.39 -16.18
N LYS A 106 8.75 7.73 -16.27
CA LYS A 106 9.97 8.25 -16.91
C LYS A 106 10.47 7.18 -17.88
N GLU A 107 11.42 7.56 -18.73
CA GLU A 107 12.05 6.59 -19.62
C GLU A 107 12.63 5.43 -18.79
N GLY A 108 12.30 4.19 -19.18
CA GLY A 108 12.78 2.96 -18.56
C GLY A 108 12.27 2.64 -17.15
N LYS A 109 11.34 3.42 -16.58
CA LYS A 109 10.83 3.17 -15.23
C LYS A 109 9.54 3.92 -14.91
N TYR A 110 8.78 3.39 -13.97
CA TYR A 110 7.68 4.12 -13.35
C TYR A 110 7.82 4.13 -11.83
N ARG A 111 7.20 5.13 -11.21
CA ARG A 111 7.11 5.26 -9.75
C ARG A 111 5.65 5.19 -9.35
N VAL A 112 5.36 4.35 -8.38
CA VAL A 112 4.09 4.35 -7.66
C VAL A 112 4.29 5.06 -6.32
N THR A 113 3.35 5.94 -5.98
CA THR A 113 3.25 6.59 -4.68
C THR A 113 1.83 6.42 -4.16
N ILE A 114 1.68 5.86 -2.96
CA ILE A 114 0.40 5.67 -2.28
C ILE A 114 0.49 6.44 -0.97
N THR A 115 -0.37 7.44 -0.81
CA THR A 115 -0.31 8.40 0.30
C THR A 115 -1.69 8.99 0.60
N ASP A 116 -1.76 10.00 1.47
CA ASP A 116 -2.99 10.69 1.86
C ASP A 116 -4.07 9.74 2.40
N PHE A 117 -3.65 8.83 3.27
CA PHE A 117 -4.56 7.90 3.90
C PHE A 117 -5.51 8.63 4.85
N MET A 118 -6.81 8.44 4.62
CA MET A 118 -7.86 9.02 5.44
C MET A 118 -8.70 7.92 6.07
N PHE A 119 -8.94 8.04 7.36
CA PHE A 119 -9.76 7.13 8.13
C PHE A 119 -11.16 7.71 8.31
N TYR A 120 -12.18 6.93 7.94
CA TYR A 120 -13.57 7.30 8.11
C TYR A 120 -14.11 6.72 9.41
N LYS A 121 -14.50 7.60 10.30
CA LYS A 121 -15.17 7.25 11.56
C LYS A 121 -16.63 7.63 11.48
N VAL A 122 -17.51 6.72 11.87
CA VAL A 122 -18.93 7.03 12.10
C VAL A 122 -19.13 7.18 13.60
N ALA A 123 -19.50 8.37 14.04
CA ALA A 123 -19.85 8.64 15.44
C ALA A 123 -21.19 9.35 15.50
N SER A 124 -22.14 8.79 16.23
CA SER A 124 -23.49 9.36 16.44
C SER A 124 -24.21 9.76 15.12
N GLY A 125 -24.04 8.93 14.07
CA GLY A 125 -24.62 9.20 12.75
C GLY A 125 -23.85 10.17 11.86
N ALA A 126 -22.86 10.89 12.39
CA ALA A 126 -21.99 11.75 11.62
C ALA A 126 -20.77 10.99 11.08
N LYS A 127 -20.50 11.14 9.79
CA LYS A 127 -19.27 10.62 9.16
C LYS A 127 -18.18 11.68 9.28
N THR A 128 -17.10 11.35 9.98
CA THR A 128 -15.93 12.21 10.09
C THR A 128 -14.75 11.55 9.39
N GLN A 129 -14.06 12.34 8.58
CA GLN A 129 -12.84 11.92 7.89
C GLN A 129 -11.64 12.60 8.54
N ILE A 130 -10.66 11.82 8.96
CA ILE A 130 -9.44 12.33 9.59
C ILE A 130 -8.22 11.64 8.97
N PRO A 131 -7.04 12.30 8.90
CA PRO A 131 -5.81 11.65 8.47
C PRO A 131 -5.55 10.37 9.27
N LEU A 132 -5.15 9.30 8.58
CA LEU A 132 -4.90 8.00 9.23
C LEU A 132 -3.83 8.12 10.30
N GLU A 133 -2.82 8.96 10.12
CA GLU A 133 -1.76 9.24 11.08
C GLU A 133 -2.34 9.71 12.42
N GLN A 134 -3.32 10.62 12.36
CA GLN A 134 -3.99 11.15 13.56
C GLN A 134 -4.88 10.10 14.22
N ALA A 135 -5.61 9.32 13.41
CA ALA A 135 -6.41 8.22 13.92
C ALA A 135 -5.53 7.17 14.58
N TYR A 136 -4.47 6.74 13.89
CA TYR A 136 -3.53 5.72 14.32
C TYR A 136 -2.86 6.09 15.65
N ALA A 137 -2.45 7.35 15.83
CA ALA A 137 -1.84 7.82 17.07
C ALA A 137 -2.73 7.56 18.31
N LYS A 138 -4.05 7.65 18.13
CA LYS A 138 -5.07 7.51 19.19
C LYS A 138 -5.60 6.07 19.37
N MET A 139 -5.20 5.14 18.50
CA MET A 139 -5.65 3.74 18.58
C MET A 139 -4.98 2.99 19.73
N THR A 140 -5.67 1.97 20.26
CA THR A 140 -5.08 0.99 21.17
C THR A 140 -3.98 0.19 20.45
N SER A 141 -3.08 -0.46 21.18
CA SER A 141 -2.03 -1.30 20.60
C SER A 141 -2.61 -2.41 19.71
N GLN A 142 -3.72 -3.02 20.12
CA GLN A 142 -4.42 -4.02 19.32
C GLN A 142 -4.90 -3.44 17.99
N ASN A 143 -5.65 -2.32 18.02
CA ASN A 143 -6.17 -1.69 16.80
C ASN A 143 -5.06 -1.16 15.89
N LYS A 144 -3.93 -0.71 16.45
CA LYS A 144 -2.72 -0.38 15.67
C LYS A 144 -2.20 -1.59 14.91
N GLY A 145 -2.08 -2.73 15.57
CA GLY A 145 -1.66 -4.00 14.95
C GLY A 145 -2.62 -4.44 13.84
N GLU A 146 -3.92 -4.43 14.12
CA GLU A 146 -4.96 -4.79 13.15
C GLU A 146 -4.96 -3.84 11.94
N THR A 147 -4.85 -2.53 12.16
CA THR A 147 -4.76 -1.52 11.09
C THR A 147 -3.51 -1.74 10.25
N THR A 148 -2.33 -1.87 10.89
CA THR A 148 -1.06 -2.07 10.18
C THR A 148 -1.11 -3.31 9.29
N SER A 149 -1.58 -4.43 9.82
CA SER A 149 -1.66 -5.68 9.08
C SER A 149 -2.59 -5.57 7.87
N GLN A 150 -3.78 -5.02 8.05
CA GLN A 150 -4.78 -4.93 6.98
C GLN A 150 -4.40 -3.92 5.91
N VAL A 151 -3.89 -2.72 6.31
CA VAL A 151 -3.40 -1.72 5.36
C VAL A 151 -2.24 -2.28 4.55
N LYS A 152 -1.26 -2.90 5.21
CA LYS A 152 -0.12 -3.51 4.51
C LYS A 152 -0.58 -4.58 3.52
N THR A 153 -1.46 -5.49 3.94
CA THR A 153 -1.98 -6.55 3.07
C THR A 153 -2.66 -5.98 1.84
N GLU A 154 -3.45 -4.91 2.00
CA GLU A 154 -4.13 -4.28 0.87
C GLU A 154 -3.14 -3.61 -0.09
N ILE A 155 -2.19 -2.85 0.44
CA ILE A 155 -1.18 -2.19 -0.39
C ILE A 155 -0.27 -3.20 -1.11
N ASP A 156 0.12 -4.29 -0.45
CA ASP A 156 0.90 -5.37 -1.07
C ASP A 156 0.13 -6.01 -2.26
N LYS A 157 -1.19 -6.20 -2.14
CA LYS A 157 -2.03 -6.68 -3.27
C LYS A 157 -2.06 -5.69 -4.43
N VAL A 158 -2.28 -4.41 -4.14
CA VAL A 158 -2.29 -3.33 -5.13
C VAL A 158 -0.97 -3.30 -5.90
N LEU A 159 0.16 -3.33 -5.19
CA LEU A 159 1.50 -3.30 -5.79
C LEU A 159 1.81 -4.56 -6.60
N ALA A 160 1.41 -5.73 -6.13
CA ALA A 160 1.62 -6.99 -6.83
C ALA A 160 0.83 -7.04 -8.15
N ASP A 161 -0.44 -6.63 -8.12
CA ASP A 161 -1.31 -6.59 -9.30
C ASP A 161 -0.80 -5.55 -10.32
N LEU A 162 -0.44 -4.34 -9.87
CA LEU A 162 0.17 -3.32 -10.72
C LEU A 162 1.42 -3.85 -11.44
N LYS A 163 2.36 -4.44 -10.70
CA LYS A 163 3.61 -4.98 -11.27
C LYS A 163 3.32 -6.04 -12.33
N LEU A 164 2.40 -6.95 -12.04
CA LEU A 164 2.02 -8.01 -12.96
C LEU A 164 1.41 -7.43 -14.26
N PHE A 165 0.48 -6.48 -14.12
CA PHE A 165 -0.17 -5.83 -15.25
C PHE A 165 0.82 -5.02 -16.10
N MET A 166 1.75 -4.31 -15.47
CA MET A 166 2.73 -3.49 -16.19
C MET A 166 3.68 -4.35 -17.05
N VAL A 167 4.02 -5.55 -16.60
CA VAL A 167 4.87 -6.48 -17.37
C VAL A 167 4.08 -7.18 -18.47
N LYS A 168 2.89 -7.74 -18.16
CA LYS A 168 2.11 -8.52 -19.12
C LYS A 168 1.36 -7.67 -20.13
N GLY A 169 1.03 -6.44 -19.78
CA GLY A 169 0.07 -5.62 -20.50
C GLY A 169 -1.37 -6.14 -20.28
N TYR A 170 -2.33 -5.40 -20.85
CA TYR A 170 -3.72 -5.83 -20.85
C TYR A 170 -3.89 -6.96 -21.88
N VAL A 171 -4.16 -8.16 -21.41
CA VAL A 171 -4.62 -9.25 -22.26
C VAL A 171 -6.15 -9.13 -22.30
N LYS A 172 -6.71 -8.67 -23.42
CA LYS A 172 -8.15 -8.69 -23.63
C LYS A 172 -8.60 -10.15 -23.59
N THR A 173 -9.36 -10.52 -22.58
CA THR A 173 -10.03 -11.82 -22.56
C THR A 173 -11.28 -11.72 -23.44
N ASP A 174 -11.65 -12.81 -24.13
CA ASP A 174 -12.82 -12.85 -25.04
C ASP A 174 -14.16 -12.58 -24.33
N GLU A 175 -14.15 -12.34 -23.03
CA GLU A 175 -15.32 -12.02 -22.20
C GLU A 175 -15.60 -10.50 -22.06
N ASP A 176 -14.77 -9.62 -22.63
CA ASP A 176 -14.92 -8.16 -22.60
C ASP A 176 -15.83 -7.64 -23.74
N TRP A 177 -17.06 -8.17 -23.84
CA TRP A 177 -18.10 -7.71 -24.75
C TRP A 177 -19.10 -6.79 -24.06
#